data_1b579a7de88df2883895bd2bd6c915ae
#
_entry.id   1b579a7de88df2883895bd2bd6c915ae
#
_cell.length_a   1.000
_cell.length_b   1.000
_cell.length_c   1.000
_cell.angle_alpha   90.00
_cell.angle_beta   90.00
_cell.angle_gamma   90.00
#
_symmetry.space_group_name_H-M   'P 1'
#
loop_
_entity.id
_entity.type
_entity.pdbx_description
1 polymer ?
#
loop_
_entity_poly.entity_id
_entity_poly.type
_entity_poly.pdbx_seq_one_letter_code
_entity_poly.pdbx_strand_id
1 'polypeptide(L)'
;MEQLACYDCGETYAFGDAARCRCGEPLWFETDTTGFDWPDASETAGSGSSLGRDTLWRYESVLPATAPTGLAAAAGGTPLFRAPSIEPTDGPRIHLKVEGVNPTGSFKDRGTAVGICRVDGPVGTVSHGNMALSVAAHAAAADREAIILVAEDTPDSRLAMIAQHDPHLFRVRGDYGRLYDDTLDGDLGVAFLNSDAPLRVAGQKTVAYEICEAFAPDAPDAIVLPVSSGGQASGVWKALRELDAAGLLSTVPRIYLAQAARCDPIAQAYRRGASRVEPVTGEPTAAVSINNADPPSGNRALAAVSETDGGVDSIGEEAMLAETDRLAADAGVSVEPSCAVATAAVRELSAAGELGSDDDVAVILTGSGYKYGASDPDTSSVREVDRTDVPAAVRDAVL
;
A
#
# COMPACT_ATOMS: atom_id res chain seq x y z
N MET A 1 -20.42 10.53 2.95
CA MET A 1 -20.60 9.21 2.29
C MET A 1 -21.16 8.23 3.29
N GLU A 2 -22.34 7.66 2.99
CA GLU A 2 -23.06 6.73 3.89
C GLU A 2 -23.39 5.42 3.19
N GLN A 3 -23.17 5.33 1.88
CA GLN A 3 -23.53 4.19 1.06
C GLN A 3 -22.29 3.42 0.60
N LEU A 4 -22.38 2.10 0.71
CA LEU A 4 -21.41 1.15 0.15
C LEU A 4 -22.00 0.50 -1.10
N ALA A 5 -21.14 0.17 -2.06
CA ALA A 5 -21.50 -0.58 -3.26
C ALA A 5 -20.57 -1.77 -3.46
N CYS A 6 -21.12 -2.81 -4.06
CA CYS A 6 -20.33 -3.92 -4.57
C CYS A 6 -19.77 -3.56 -5.96
N TYR A 7 -18.49 -3.74 -6.14
CA TYR A 7 -17.83 -3.44 -7.41
C TYR A 7 -18.26 -4.41 -8.53
N ASP A 8 -18.68 -5.63 -8.18
CA ASP A 8 -18.99 -6.73 -9.10
C ASP A 8 -20.48 -6.72 -9.53
N CYS A 9 -21.42 -6.78 -8.56
CA CYS A 9 -22.85 -6.89 -8.85
C CYS A 9 -23.63 -5.57 -8.71
N GLY A 10 -23.01 -4.49 -8.24
CA GLY A 10 -23.62 -3.17 -8.08
C GLY A 10 -24.62 -3.06 -6.91
N GLU A 11 -24.80 -4.11 -6.08
CA GLU A 11 -25.69 -4.05 -4.93
C GLU A 11 -25.17 -3.07 -3.88
N THR A 12 -26.07 -2.32 -3.25
CA THR A 12 -25.73 -1.23 -2.32
C THR A 12 -26.21 -1.51 -0.91
N TYR A 13 -25.50 -0.97 0.08
CA TYR A 13 -25.72 -1.15 1.51
C TYR A 13 -25.50 0.17 2.25
N ALA A 14 -26.21 0.40 3.35
CA ALA A 14 -25.78 1.47 4.25
C ALA A 14 -24.47 1.07 4.96
N PHE A 15 -23.67 2.07 5.30
CA PHE A 15 -22.43 1.82 6.05
C PHE A 15 -22.77 1.24 7.43
N GLY A 16 -22.20 0.07 7.72
CA GLY A 16 -22.44 -0.68 8.95
C GLY A 16 -23.44 -1.84 8.81
N ASP A 17 -24.22 -1.92 7.71
CA ASP A 17 -25.19 -2.98 7.52
C ASP A 17 -24.59 -4.32 7.07
N ALA A 18 -23.44 -4.28 6.40
CA ALA A 18 -22.80 -5.47 5.89
C ALA A 18 -21.27 -5.29 5.82
N ALA A 19 -20.53 -6.31 6.20
CA ALA A 19 -19.08 -6.38 6.01
C ALA A 19 -18.69 -6.73 4.56
N ARG A 20 -19.54 -7.54 3.90
CA ARG A 20 -19.38 -7.98 2.51
C ARG A 20 -20.74 -7.98 1.77
N CYS A 21 -20.67 -7.94 0.44
CA CYS A 21 -21.84 -8.15 -0.40
C CYS A 21 -22.38 -9.57 -0.28
N ARG A 22 -23.67 -9.76 -0.55
CA ARG A 22 -24.29 -11.10 -0.62
C ARG A 22 -23.67 -12.02 -1.69
N CYS A 23 -23.01 -11.47 -2.70
CA CYS A 23 -22.25 -12.25 -3.68
C CYS A 23 -20.87 -12.73 -3.13
N GLY A 24 -20.50 -12.34 -1.90
CA GLY A 24 -19.23 -12.67 -1.24
C GLY A 24 -18.11 -11.65 -1.45
N GLU A 25 -18.28 -10.71 -2.38
CA GLU A 25 -17.23 -9.72 -2.72
C GLU A 25 -17.15 -8.57 -1.69
N PRO A 26 -15.98 -7.97 -1.49
CA PRO A 26 -15.81 -6.83 -0.61
C PRO A 26 -16.50 -5.57 -1.15
N LEU A 27 -16.94 -4.73 -0.23
CA LEU A 27 -17.62 -3.48 -0.52
C LEU A 27 -16.64 -2.30 -0.54
N TRP A 28 -17.04 -1.19 -1.15
CA TRP A 28 -16.39 0.11 -1.04
C TRP A 28 -17.41 1.24 -0.97
N PHE A 29 -17.00 2.42 -0.51
CA PHE A 29 -17.89 3.58 -0.49
C PHE A 29 -18.25 4.03 -1.90
N GLU A 30 -19.51 4.36 -2.14
CA GLU A 30 -19.89 5.18 -3.28
C GLU A 30 -19.38 6.60 -3.06
N THR A 31 -18.71 7.15 -4.08
CA THR A 31 -18.16 8.50 -4.04
C THR A 31 -18.85 9.34 -5.12
N ASP A 32 -19.45 10.44 -4.71
CA ASP A 32 -19.93 11.44 -5.66
C ASP A 32 -18.74 12.32 -6.07
N THR A 33 -18.38 12.23 -7.34
CA THR A 33 -17.32 13.02 -7.97
C THR A 33 -17.86 14.18 -8.79
N THR A 34 -19.16 14.47 -8.71
CA THR A 34 -19.77 15.58 -9.45
C THR A 34 -19.15 16.91 -9.01
N GLY A 35 -18.50 17.58 -9.95
CA GLY A 35 -17.79 18.85 -9.69
C GLY A 35 -16.52 18.72 -8.85
N PHE A 36 -16.01 17.50 -8.66
CA PHE A 36 -14.68 17.31 -8.10
C PHE A 36 -13.63 17.82 -9.09
N ASP A 37 -12.70 18.63 -8.60
CA ASP A 37 -11.53 19.12 -9.32
C ASP A 37 -10.31 19.01 -8.39
N TRP A 38 -9.12 19.13 -8.97
CA TRP A 38 -7.89 19.11 -8.18
C TRP A 38 -7.91 20.25 -7.13
N PRO A 39 -7.51 19.95 -5.88
CA PRO A 39 -7.46 20.96 -4.83
C PRO A 39 -6.56 22.14 -5.22
N ASP A 40 -7.09 23.34 -5.20
CA ASP A 40 -6.32 24.55 -5.55
C ASP A 40 -5.21 24.78 -4.51
N ALA A 41 -3.98 24.94 -4.99
CA ALA A 41 -2.83 25.30 -4.16
C ALA A 41 -3.02 26.63 -3.40
N SER A 42 -3.88 27.53 -3.90
CA SER A 42 -4.17 28.84 -3.30
C SER A 42 -5.25 28.78 -2.20
N GLU A 43 -6.24 27.91 -2.31
CA GLU A 43 -7.32 27.77 -1.30
C GLU A 43 -6.80 27.20 0.02
N THR A 44 -5.75 26.41 -0.05
CA THR A 44 -5.04 25.90 1.13
C THR A 44 -4.33 27.02 1.93
N ALA A 45 -4.20 28.24 1.41
CA ALA A 45 -3.49 29.35 2.06
C ALA A 45 -4.31 30.09 3.17
N GLY A 46 -5.62 29.86 3.25
CA GLY A 46 -6.54 30.64 4.11
C GLY A 46 -6.99 29.97 5.42
N SER A 47 -6.92 28.66 5.57
CA SER A 47 -7.26 27.99 6.83
C SER A 47 -6.06 27.97 7.76
N GLY A 48 -6.17 28.50 8.97
CA GLY A 48 -5.08 28.75 9.93
C GLY A 48 -4.28 27.56 10.45
N SER A 49 -4.34 26.41 9.78
CA SER A 49 -3.50 25.25 10.04
C SER A 49 -2.67 24.95 8.78
N SER A 50 -1.38 25.18 8.85
CA SER A 50 -0.42 24.78 7.81
C SER A 50 -0.15 23.25 7.81
N LEU A 51 -0.69 22.55 8.79
CA LEU A 51 -0.59 21.10 8.96
C LEU A 51 -1.70 20.42 8.14
N GLY A 52 -1.35 19.54 7.22
CA GLY A 52 -2.30 18.73 6.45
C GLY A 52 -2.52 19.14 4.98
N ARG A 53 -1.90 20.21 4.52
CA ARG A 53 -2.06 20.71 3.14
C ARG A 53 -1.54 19.76 2.06
N ASP A 54 -0.49 19.01 2.40
CA ASP A 54 0.17 18.08 1.49
C ASP A 54 -0.11 16.63 1.87
N THR A 55 -1.18 16.34 2.66
CA THR A 55 -1.55 15.01 3.10
C THR A 55 -2.77 14.48 2.34
N LEU A 56 -3.19 13.24 2.63
CA LEU A 56 -4.39 12.66 2.01
C LEU A 56 -5.66 13.51 2.21
N TRP A 57 -5.69 14.35 3.26
CA TRP A 57 -6.85 15.16 3.63
C TRP A 57 -7.13 16.33 2.69
N ARG A 58 -6.21 16.63 1.77
CA ARG A 58 -6.49 17.57 0.67
C ARG A 58 -7.63 17.09 -0.24
N TYR A 59 -7.91 15.77 -0.22
CA TYR A 59 -9.02 15.14 -0.95
C TYR A 59 -10.22 14.83 -0.06
N GLU A 60 -10.42 15.59 1.04
CA GLU A 60 -11.49 15.36 2.02
C GLU A 60 -12.88 15.26 1.37
N SER A 61 -13.16 16.04 0.33
CA SER A 61 -14.45 16.06 -0.37
C SER A 61 -14.84 14.69 -0.96
N VAL A 62 -13.88 13.82 -1.23
CA VAL A 62 -14.08 12.46 -1.75
C VAL A 62 -13.75 11.37 -0.73
N LEU A 63 -13.63 11.73 0.55
CA LEU A 63 -13.41 10.80 1.67
C LEU A 63 -14.65 10.65 2.55
N PRO A 64 -14.86 9.49 3.21
CA PRO A 64 -15.98 9.28 4.13
C PRO A 64 -15.75 9.85 5.54
N ALA A 65 -14.72 10.64 5.73
CA ALA A 65 -14.32 11.22 7.01
C ALA A 65 -13.75 12.63 6.79
N THR A 66 -13.76 13.46 7.84
CA THR A 66 -13.19 14.80 7.84
C THR A 66 -11.76 14.80 8.39
N ALA A 67 -10.98 15.81 7.99
CA ALA A 67 -9.59 15.96 8.40
C ALA A 67 -9.47 16.06 9.94
N PRO A 68 -8.65 15.20 10.56
CA PRO A 68 -8.45 15.16 12.01
C PRO A 68 -7.33 16.10 12.46
N THR A 69 -7.09 16.06 13.77
CA THR A 69 -5.83 16.51 14.37
C THR A 69 -4.96 15.32 14.75
N GLY A 70 -3.71 15.55 15.11
CA GLY A 70 -2.80 14.49 15.58
C GLY A 70 -2.23 13.63 14.44
N LEU A 71 -1.89 12.38 14.76
CA LEU A 71 -1.14 11.48 13.87
C LEU A 71 -1.87 11.21 12.55
N ALA A 72 -3.18 11.01 12.61
CA ALA A 72 -3.98 10.72 11.41
C ALA A 72 -3.98 11.88 10.39
N ALA A 73 -3.77 13.12 10.84
CA ALA A 73 -3.65 14.28 9.95
C ALA A 73 -2.37 14.24 9.09
N ALA A 74 -1.36 13.45 9.49
CA ALA A 74 -0.07 13.39 8.83
C ALA A 74 0.04 12.27 7.77
N ALA A 75 -1.02 11.48 7.57
CA ALA A 75 -1.00 10.39 6.59
C ALA A 75 -1.12 10.91 5.16
N GLY A 76 -0.39 10.31 4.23
CA GLY A 76 -0.36 10.72 2.83
C GLY A 76 0.61 11.87 2.53
N GLY A 77 0.48 12.50 1.37
CA GLY A 77 1.40 13.54 0.91
C GLY A 77 2.83 13.05 0.71
N THR A 78 2.96 11.79 0.31
CA THR A 78 4.26 11.14 0.21
C THR A 78 5.01 11.58 -1.05
N PRO A 79 6.35 11.60 -1.04
CA PRO A 79 7.14 12.00 -2.20
C PRO A 79 6.86 11.16 -3.45
N LEU A 80 6.79 11.84 -4.58
CA LEU A 80 6.83 11.25 -5.92
C LEU A 80 7.98 11.93 -6.67
N PHE A 81 8.94 11.14 -7.16
CA PHE A 81 10.08 11.68 -7.91
C PHE A 81 10.60 10.68 -8.94
N ARG A 82 11.14 11.18 -10.05
CA ARG A 82 11.79 10.37 -11.07
C ARG A 82 13.13 9.83 -10.54
N ALA A 83 13.43 8.56 -10.82
CA ALA A 83 14.65 7.86 -10.40
C ALA A 83 15.45 7.34 -11.60
N PRO A 84 16.17 8.22 -12.35
CA PRO A 84 16.89 7.82 -13.57
C PRO A 84 17.97 6.77 -13.36
N SER A 85 18.51 6.69 -12.15
CA SER A 85 19.59 5.74 -11.80
C SER A 85 19.14 4.28 -11.82
N ILE A 86 17.82 4.02 -11.75
CA ILE A 86 17.30 2.66 -11.75
C ILE A 86 16.45 2.34 -13.01
N GLU A 87 16.33 3.28 -13.94
CA GLU A 87 15.60 3.05 -15.20
C GLU A 87 16.31 1.99 -16.04
N PRO A 88 15.60 1.03 -16.66
CA PRO A 88 16.18 0.10 -17.61
C PRO A 88 16.69 0.85 -18.85
N THR A 89 17.75 0.34 -19.48
CA THR A 89 18.20 0.88 -20.77
C THR A 89 17.09 0.71 -21.82
N ASP A 90 16.75 1.78 -22.51
CA ASP A 90 15.62 1.84 -23.47
C ASP A 90 14.26 1.50 -22.86
N GLY A 91 14.15 1.53 -21.53
CA GLY A 91 12.93 1.29 -20.77
C GLY A 91 12.20 2.56 -20.34
N PRO A 92 11.12 2.43 -19.56
CA PRO A 92 10.26 3.54 -19.16
C PRO A 92 10.95 4.49 -18.18
N ARG A 93 10.45 5.72 -18.10
CA ARG A 93 10.78 6.68 -17.04
C ARG A 93 10.11 6.23 -15.75
N ILE A 94 10.91 5.99 -14.69
CA ILE A 94 10.42 5.48 -13.41
C ILE A 94 10.23 6.62 -12.41
N HIS A 95 9.01 6.75 -11.90
CA HIS A 95 8.65 7.68 -10.84
C HIS A 95 8.30 6.90 -9.56
N LEU A 96 9.09 7.08 -8.51
CA LEU A 96 8.93 6.37 -7.24
C LEU A 96 7.98 7.13 -6.32
N LYS A 97 6.87 6.51 -5.93
CA LYS A 97 5.94 6.95 -4.90
C LYS A 97 6.32 6.31 -3.57
N VAL A 98 6.95 7.07 -2.67
CA VAL A 98 7.60 6.52 -1.47
C VAL A 98 6.66 6.54 -0.27
N GLU A 99 5.85 5.51 -0.12
CA GLU A 99 4.89 5.36 0.99
C GLU A 99 5.56 5.06 2.35
N GLY A 100 6.84 4.71 2.32
CA GLY A 100 7.65 4.46 3.52
C GLY A 100 7.86 5.66 4.43
N VAL A 101 7.49 6.87 4.02
CA VAL A 101 7.57 8.10 4.82
C VAL A 101 6.27 8.45 5.57
N ASN A 102 5.21 7.67 5.41
CA ASN A 102 4.03 7.79 6.25
C ASN A 102 4.38 7.60 7.74
N PRO A 103 3.56 8.08 8.70
CA PRO A 103 3.87 8.12 10.13
C PRO A 103 4.41 6.82 10.73
N THR A 104 3.88 5.64 10.34
CA THR A 104 4.38 4.34 10.80
C THR A 104 5.23 3.63 9.75
N GLY A 105 5.66 4.34 8.70
CA GLY A 105 6.55 3.84 7.69
C GLY A 105 5.88 2.95 6.63
N SER A 106 4.59 3.10 6.34
CA SER A 106 3.94 2.38 5.24
C SER A 106 2.61 3.03 4.80
N PHE A 107 2.15 2.68 3.59
CA PHE A 107 0.86 3.09 3.03
C PHE A 107 -0.36 2.73 3.92
N LYS A 108 -0.18 1.81 4.87
CA LYS A 108 -1.26 1.38 5.77
C LYS A 108 -1.86 2.53 6.55
N ASP A 109 -1.09 3.57 6.81
CA ASP A 109 -1.53 4.76 7.52
C ASP A 109 -2.65 5.51 6.81
N ARG A 110 -2.68 5.51 5.47
CA ARG A 110 -3.76 6.15 4.71
C ARG A 110 -5.14 5.58 5.08
N GLY A 111 -5.26 4.26 5.05
CA GLY A 111 -6.53 3.60 5.39
C GLY A 111 -6.83 3.63 6.89
N THR A 112 -5.81 3.57 7.74
CA THR A 112 -5.99 3.68 9.18
C THR A 112 -6.43 5.08 9.59
N ALA A 113 -5.85 6.13 9.00
CA ALA A 113 -6.21 7.52 9.26
C ALA A 113 -7.71 7.78 8.97
N VAL A 114 -8.21 7.35 7.81
CA VAL A 114 -9.63 7.47 7.48
C VAL A 114 -10.49 6.62 8.42
N GLY A 115 -10.06 5.39 8.71
CA GLY A 115 -10.79 4.49 9.61
C GLY A 115 -10.94 5.06 11.01
N ILE A 116 -9.86 5.54 11.63
CA ILE A 116 -9.87 6.08 12.99
C ILE A 116 -10.74 7.33 13.12
N CYS A 117 -10.88 8.10 12.04
CA CYS A 117 -11.71 9.30 12.03
C CYS A 117 -13.20 9.02 11.79
N ARG A 118 -13.55 7.84 11.26
CA ARG A 118 -14.93 7.53 10.85
C ARG A 118 -15.67 6.66 11.84
N VAL A 119 -14.98 5.83 12.62
CA VAL A 119 -15.61 4.91 13.57
C VAL A 119 -15.40 5.39 14.99
N ASP A 120 -16.32 5.03 15.88
CA ASP A 120 -16.23 5.28 17.32
C ASP A 120 -15.79 4.01 18.06
N GLY A 121 -15.37 4.16 19.34
CA GLY A 121 -15.02 3.06 20.24
C GLY A 121 -13.70 2.35 19.86
N PRO A 122 -13.49 1.11 20.33
CA PRO A 122 -12.28 0.34 20.06
C PRO A 122 -12.10 0.02 18.58
N VAL A 123 -10.85 0.01 18.13
CA VAL A 123 -10.49 -0.41 16.76
C VAL A 123 -9.62 -1.65 16.80
N GLY A 124 -9.64 -2.45 15.74
CA GLY A 124 -8.83 -3.66 15.71
C GLY A 124 -8.35 -4.04 14.32
N THR A 125 -7.48 -5.06 14.28
CA THR A 125 -7.06 -5.68 13.02
C THR A 125 -6.48 -7.08 13.25
N VAL A 126 -6.63 -7.94 12.26
CA VAL A 126 -5.94 -9.23 12.15
C VAL A 126 -4.70 -9.02 11.28
N SER A 127 -3.55 -8.82 11.90
CA SER A 127 -2.28 -8.61 11.19
C SER A 127 -1.09 -8.66 12.15
N HIS A 128 0.02 -9.19 11.68
CA HIS A 128 1.31 -9.22 12.40
C HIS A 128 2.37 -8.27 11.80
N GLY A 129 1.97 -7.37 10.89
CA GLY A 129 2.89 -6.49 10.17
C GLY A 129 2.50 -5.02 10.19
N ASN A 130 2.72 -4.36 9.06
CA ASN A 130 2.51 -2.93 8.88
C ASN A 130 1.10 -2.45 9.25
N MET A 131 0.09 -3.28 9.05
CA MET A 131 -1.29 -2.91 9.38
C MET A 131 -1.51 -2.88 10.90
N ALA A 132 -1.00 -3.89 11.63
CA ALA A 132 -1.05 -3.91 13.09
C ALA A 132 -0.33 -2.70 13.71
N LEU A 133 0.87 -2.40 13.21
CA LEU A 133 1.64 -1.23 13.66
C LEU A 133 0.86 0.07 13.41
N SER A 134 0.30 0.23 12.21
CA SER A 134 -0.49 1.41 11.86
C SER A 134 -1.73 1.59 12.75
N VAL A 135 -2.52 0.51 12.96
CA VAL A 135 -3.72 0.58 13.80
C VAL A 135 -3.36 0.88 15.25
N ALA A 136 -2.34 0.22 15.80
CA ALA A 136 -1.91 0.45 17.19
C ALA A 136 -1.43 1.91 17.39
N ALA A 137 -0.59 2.43 16.50
CA ALA A 137 -0.06 3.79 16.58
C ALA A 137 -1.16 4.87 16.47
N HIS A 138 -2.06 4.73 15.50
CA HIS A 138 -3.14 5.70 15.32
C HIS A 138 -4.17 5.64 16.43
N ALA A 139 -4.48 4.45 16.95
CA ALA A 139 -5.36 4.30 18.11
C ALA A 139 -4.77 4.97 19.34
N ALA A 140 -3.50 4.70 19.65
CA ALA A 140 -2.78 5.34 20.77
C ALA A 140 -2.78 6.87 20.64
N ALA A 141 -2.51 7.39 19.43
CA ALA A 141 -2.52 8.83 19.18
C ALA A 141 -3.92 9.48 19.28
N ALA A 142 -4.98 8.69 19.16
CA ALA A 142 -6.37 9.12 19.25
C ALA A 142 -7.00 8.82 20.63
N ASP A 143 -6.22 8.38 21.62
CA ASP A 143 -6.66 7.93 22.94
C ASP A 143 -7.77 6.86 22.86
N ARG A 144 -7.54 5.83 22.03
CA ARG A 144 -8.49 4.75 21.75
C ARG A 144 -7.88 3.38 22.01
N GLU A 145 -8.73 2.45 22.45
CA GLU A 145 -8.35 1.05 22.61
C GLU A 145 -8.06 0.40 21.25
N ALA A 146 -6.95 -0.33 21.15
CA ALA A 146 -6.59 -1.10 19.99
C ALA A 146 -6.56 -2.60 20.29
N ILE A 147 -7.24 -3.41 19.47
CA ILE A 147 -7.26 -4.87 19.57
C ILE A 147 -6.47 -5.44 18.39
N ILE A 148 -5.30 -6.00 18.67
CA ILE A 148 -4.42 -6.55 17.64
C ILE A 148 -4.34 -8.06 17.78
N LEU A 149 -4.81 -8.78 16.74
CA LEU A 149 -4.81 -10.22 16.67
C LEU A 149 -3.70 -10.67 15.71
N VAL A 150 -2.75 -11.47 16.21
CA VAL A 150 -1.60 -11.95 15.44
C VAL A 150 -1.53 -13.48 15.46
N ALA A 151 -0.90 -14.07 14.45
CA ALA A 151 -0.64 -15.50 14.40
C ALA A 151 0.34 -15.94 15.51
N GLU A 152 0.24 -17.21 15.92
CA GLU A 152 1.07 -17.77 17.01
C GLU A 152 2.58 -17.78 16.72
N ASP A 153 2.96 -17.83 15.44
CA ASP A 153 4.33 -17.85 14.95
C ASP A 153 4.91 -16.45 14.67
N THR A 154 4.17 -15.39 15.02
CA THR A 154 4.64 -14.00 14.81
C THR A 154 5.94 -13.74 15.58
N PRO A 155 7.01 -13.28 14.90
CA PRO A 155 8.30 -13.00 15.54
C PRO A 155 8.22 -11.95 16.66
N ASP A 156 8.96 -12.17 17.76
CA ASP A 156 8.97 -11.25 18.90
C ASP A 156 9.45 -9.84 18.53
N SER A 157 10.35 -9.69 17.58
CA SER A 157 10.79 -8.39 17.08
C SER A 157 9.65 -7.56 16.49
N ARG A 158 8.70 -8.20 15.80
CA ARG A 158 7.49 -7.54 15.28
C ARG A 158 6.52 -7.19 16.37
N LEU A 159 6.32 -8.11 17.33
CA LEU A 159 5.48 -7.87 18.50
C LEU A 159 5.98 -6.69 19.32
N ALA A 160 7.29 -6.57 19.51
CA ALA A 160 7.90 -5.46 20.25
C ALA A 160 7.61 -4.10 19.58
N MET A 161 7.64 -4.03 18.24
CA MET A 161 7.30 -2.79 17.52
C MET A 161 5.83 -2.40 17.69
N ILE A 162 4.93 -3.36 17.71
CA ILE A 162 3.50 -3.12 17.90
C ILE A 162 3.22 -2.76 19.36
N ALA A 163 3.80 -3.51 20.29
CA ALA A 163 3.59 -3.37 21.74
C ALA A 163 4.02 -2.00 22.31
N GLN A 164 4.96 -1.28 21.66
CA GLN A 164 5.36 0.06 22.10
C GLN A 164 4.21 1.08 22.11
N HIS A 165 3.10 0.80 21.40
CA HIS A 165 1.90 1.64 21.36
C HIS A 165 0.82 1.20 22.34
N ASP A 166 1.13 0.25 23.24
CA ASP A 166 0.27 -0.26 24.32
C ASP A 166 -1.12 -0.77 23.87
N PRO A 167 -1.24 -1.53 22.74
CA PRO A 167 -2.50 -2.14 22.36
C PRO A 167 -2.79 -3.40 23.19
N HIS A 168 -4.05 -3.87 23.17
CA HIS A 168 -4.38 -5.23 23.54
C HIS A 168 -3.89 -6.19 22.45
N LEU A 169 -2.73 -6.80 22.67
CA LEU A 169 -2.05 -7.65 21.69
C LEU A 169 -2.26 -9.12 22.02
N PHE A 170 -2.96 -9.86 21.15
CA PHE A 170 -3.27 -11.27 21.34
C PHE A 170 -2.56 -12.13 20.31
N ARG A 171 -1.74 -13.08 20.76
CA ARG A 171 -1.16 -14.13 19.94
C ARG A 171 -2.14 -15.30 19.91
N VAL A 172 -2.77 -15.52 18.73
CA VAL A 172 -3.88 -16.47 18.57
C VAL A 172 -3.35 -17.79 18.03
N ARG A 173 -3.70 -18.89 18.69
CA ARG A 173 -3.40 -20.24 18.25
C ARG A 173 -4.52 -20.77 17.36
N GLY A 174 -4.14 -21.49 16.31
CA GLY A 174 -5.08 -22.10 15.38
C GLY A 174 -5.01 -21.52 13.98
N ASP A 175 -6.08 -21.69 13.22
CA ASP A 175 -6.15 -21.24 11.82
C ASP A 175 -6.27 -19.72 11.73
N TYR A 176 -5.18 -19.09 11.30
CA TYR A 176 -5.11 -17.65 11.17
C TYR A 176 -6.02 -17.10 10.04
N GLY A 177 -6.28 -17.90 8.99
CA GLY A 177 -7.22 -17.52 7.93
C GLY A 177 -8.63 -17.39 8.45
N ARG A 178 -9.08 -18.35 9.26
CA ARG A 178 -10.41 -18.31 9.90
C ARG A 178 -10.55 -17.18 10.89
N LEU A 179 -9.49 -16.79 11.57
CA LEU A 179 -9.50 -15.66 12.48
C LEU A 179 -9.94 -14.37 11.79
N TYR A 180 -9.53 -14.19 10.54
CA TYR A 180 -10.00 -13.05 9.74
C TYR A 180 -11.52 -13.09 9.54
N ASP A 181 -12.07 -14.23 9.14
CA ASP A 181 -13.52 -14.41 8.93
C ASP A 181 -14.30 -14.21 10.23
N ASP A 182 -13.81 -14.72 11.36
CA ASP A 182 -14.41 -14.54 12.69
C ASP A 182 -14.56 -13.05 13.05
N THR A 183 -13.68 -12.17 12.56
CA THR A 183 -13.78 -10.71 12.81
C THR A 183 -14.76 -10.01 11.86
N LEU A 184 -15.18 -10.64 10.77
CA LEU A 184 -16.21 -10.11 9.87
C LEU A 184 -17.63 -10.46 10.37
N ASP A 185 -17.79 -11.64 10.96
CA ASP A 185 -19.10 -12.19 11.33
C ASP A 185 -19.49 -11.89 12.79
N GLY A 186 -18.52 -11.56 13.65
CA GLY A 186 -18.71 -11.38 15.08
C GLY A 186 -19.04 -9.93 15.49
N ASP A 187 -20.11 -9.73 16.27
CA ASP A 187 -20.28 -8.48 17.01
C ASP A 187 -19.38 -8.49 18.25
N LEU A 188 -18.13 -8.10 18.06
CA LEU A 188 -17.11 -8.03 19.11
C LEU A 188 -17.03 -6.65 19.78
N GLY A 189 -17.89 -5.71 19.39
CA GLY A 189 -17.84 -4.33 19.86
C GLY A 189 -16.55 -3.58 19.44
N VAL A 190 -15.85 -4.08 18.41
CA VAL A 190 -14.60 -3.54 17.88
C VAL A 190 -14.75 -3.28 16.39
N ALA A 191 -14.38 -2.10 15.94
CA ALA A 191 -14.34 -1.79 14.51
C ALA A 191 -13.04 -2.36 13.89
N PHE A 192 -13.13 -3.50 13.21
CA PHE A 192 -11.98 -4.12 12.57
C PHE A 192 -11.63 -3.43 11.26
N LEU A 193 -10.48 -2.77 11.24
CA LEU A 193 -9.90 -2.11 10.05
C LEU A 193 -9.02 -3.12 9.28
N ASN A 194 -9.60 -4.23 8.85
CA ASN A 194 -8.90 -5.26 8.08
C ASN A 194 -8.61 -4.80 6.65
N SER A 195 -7.78 -5.56 5.92
CA SER A 195 -7.14 -5.12 4.67
C SER A 195 -8.09 -4.71 3.55
N ASP A 196 -9.28 -5.26 3.50
CA ASP A 196 -10.31 -5.02 2.48
C ASP A 196 -11.50 -4.18 2.96
N ALA A 197 -11.46 -3.73 4.24
CA ALA A 197 -12.50 -2.87 4.79
C ALA A 197 -12.72 -1.61 3.93
N PRO A 198 -13.98 -1.18 3.70
CA PRO A 198 -14.30 -0.02 2.87
C PRO A 198 -13.56 1.26 3.26
N LEU A 199 -13.40 1.49 4.58
CA LEU A 199 -12.66 2.64 5.11
C LEU A 199 -11.17 2.62 4.71
N ARG A 200 -10.56 1.42 4.66
CA ARG A 200 -9.18 1.30 4.22
C ARG A 200 -9.02 1.60 2.74
N VAL A 201 -9.91 1.07 1.91
CA VAL A 201 -9.91 1.36 0.47
C VAL A 201 -10.09 2.86 0.22
N ALA A 202 -10.98 3.52 0.98
CA ALA A 202 -11.21 4.97 0.88
C ALA A 202 -9.96 5.79 1.19
N GLY A 203 -9.17 5.42 2.20
CA GLY A 203 -7.90 6.09 2.48
C GLY A 203 -6.81 5.72 1.48
N GLN A 204 -6.70 4.45 1.12
CA GLN A 204 -5.66 3.95 0.21
C GLN A 204 -5.81 4.49 -1.22
N LYS A 205 -7.02 4.82 -1.69
CA LYS A 205 -7.23 5.41 -3.02
C LYS A 205 -6.47 6.72 -3.21
N THR A 206 -6.21 7.46 -2.13
CA THR A 206 -5.56 8.77 -2.21
C THR A 206 -4.13 8.72 -2.74
N VAL A 207 -3.45 7.57 -2.71
CA VAL A 207 -2.11 7.43 -3.33
C VAL A 207 -2.19 7.64 -4.84
N ALA A 208 -3.22 7.13 -5.51
CA ALA A 208 -3.41 7.32 -6.94
C ALA A 208 -3.92 8.74 -7.27
N TYR A 209 -4.73 9.35 -6.39
CA TYR A 209 -5.04 10.77 -6.52
C TYR A 209 -3.78 11.63 -6.53
N GLU A 210 -2.86 11.42 -5.56
CA GLU A 210 -1.59 12.16 -5.49
C GLU A 210 -0.69 11.90 -6.71
N ILE A 211 -0.67 10.66 -7.22
CA ILE A 211 0.10 10.33 -8.43
C ILE A 211 -0.51 11.06 -9.64
N CYS A 212 -1.80 10.90 -9.91
CA CYS A 212 -2.43 11.50 -11.08
C CYS A 212 -2.42 13.03 -11.03
N GLU A 213 -2.62 13.64 -9.84
CA GLU A 213 -2.50 15.10 -9.69
C GLU A 213 -1.10 15.61 -10.04
N ALA A 214 -0.05 14.87 -9.66
CA ALA A 214 1.33 15.27 -9.96
C ALA A 214 1.67 15.21 -11.45
N PHE A 215 0.92 14.44 -12.25
CA PHE A 215 1.07 14.35 -13.70
C PHE A 215 0.10 15.27 -14.46
N ALA A 216 -0.89 15.86 -13.76
CA ALA A 216 -1.92 16.67 -14.42
C ALA A 216 -1.32 17.81 -15.28
N PRO A 217 -1.87 18.11 -16.48
CA PRO A 217 -3.12 17.61 -17.06
C PRO A 217 -3.06 16.22 -17.70
N ASP A 218 -1.89 15.62 -17.77
CA ASP A 218 -1.69 14.24 -18.23
C ASP A 218 -1.85 13.25 -17.06
N ALA A 219 -1.66 11.96 -17.33
CA ALA A 219 -1.60 10.88 -16.35
C ALA A 219 -0.36 10.01 -16.65
N PRO A 220 0.17 9.23 -15.68
CA PRO A 220 1.20 8.27 -16.02
C PRO A 220 0.62 7.16 -16.92
N ASP A 221 1.45 6.55 -17.76
CA ASP A 221 1.02 5.44 -18.63
C ASP A 221 0.70 4.18 -17.85
N ALA A 222 1.36 4.00 -16.71
CA ALA A 222 1.12 2.87 -15.83
C ALA A 222 1.38 3.20 -14.35
N ILE A 223 0.65 2.48 -13.48
CA ILE A 223 0.91 2.43 -12.04
C ILE A 223 1.25 0.98 -11.68
N VAL A 224 2.46 0.77 -11.14
CA VAL A 224 2.95 -0.54 -10.74
C VAL A 224 3.04 -0.63 -9.24
N LEU A 225 2.48 -1.68 -8.64
CA LEU A 225 2.46 -1.85 -7.19
C LEU A 225 2.52 -3.31 -6.74
N PRO A 226 3.09 -3.57 -5.54
CA PRO A 226 3.01 -4.89 -4.93
C PRO A 226 1.56 -5.24 -4.59
N VAL A 227 1.18 -6.50 -4.73
CA VAL A 227 -0.14 -6.98 -4.32
C VAL A 227 -0.04 -8.17 -3.35
N SER A 228 -0.76 -8.05 -2.23
CA SER A 228 -0.98 -9.08 -1.22
C SER A 228 -2.49 -9.40 -1.16
N SER A 229 -3.19 -8.89 -0.17
CA SER A 229 -4.64 -9.04 0.01
C SER A 229 -5.50 -8.30 -1.04
N GLY A 230 -4.92 -7.46 -1.89
CA GLY A 230 -5.61 -6.72 -2.95
C GLY A 230 -6.21 -5.37 -2.53
N GLY A 231 -6.15 -5.00 -1.24
CA GLY A 231 -6.77 -3.76 -0.74
C GLY A 231 -6.21 -2.48 -1.37
N GLN A 232 -4.87 -2.37 -1.54
CA GLN A 232 -4.26 -1.19 -2.17
C GLN A 232 -4.56 -1.13 -3.68
N ALA A 233 -4.47 -2.26 -4.39
CA ALA A 233 -4.87 -2.35 -5.79
C ALA A 233 -6.33 -1.90 -5.99
N SER A 234 -7.21 -2.31 -5.07
CA SER A 234 -8.61 -1.85 -5.03
C SER A 234 -8.73 -0.35 -4.85
N GLY A 235 -7.91 0.25 -3.99
CA GLY A 235 -7.87 1.70 -3.78
C GLY A 235 -7.39 2.45 -5.02
N VAL A 236 -6.30 2.00 -5.64
CA VAL A 236 -5.78 2.58 -6.89
C VAL A 236 -6.83 2.51 -7.99
N TRP A 237 -7.41 1.34 -8.23
CA TRP A 237 -8.46 1.17 -9.22
C TRP A 237 -9.68 2.06 -8.98
N LYS A 238 -10.16 2.12 -7.72
CA LYS A 238 -11.26 2.99 -7.33
C LYS A 238 -10.95 4.46 -7.64
N ALA A 239 -9.73 4.92 -7.33
CA ALA A 239 -9.30 6.27 -7.64
C ALA A 239 -9.33 6.57 -9.14
N LEU A 240 -8.81 5.67 -9.97
CA LEU A 240 -8.81 5.86 -11.41
C LEU A 240 -10.22 5.94 -11.98
N ARG A 241 -11.15 5.11 -11.52
CA ARG A 241 -12.58 5.20 -11.89
C ARG A 241 -13.22 6.51 -11.47
N GLU A 242 -12.91 7.01 -10.29
CA GLU A 242 -13.42 8.28 -9.77
C GLU A 242 -12.87 9.48 -10.53
N LEU A 243 -11.58 9.47 -10.83
CA LEU A 243 -10.92 10.54 -11.59
C LEU A 243 -11.35 10.57 -13.06
N ASP A 244 -11.52 9.41 -13.68
CA ASP A 244 -12.06 9.28 -15.03
C ASP A 244 -13.50 9.79 -15.10
N ALA A 245 -14.35 9.38 -14.15
CA ALA A 245 -15.74 9.88 -14.05
C ALA A 245 -15.83 11.39 -13.79
N ALA A 246 -14.83 11.98 -13.10
CA ALA A 246 -14.70 13.44 -12.91
C ALA A 246 -14.16 14.15 -14.16
N GLY A 247 -13.67 13.41 -15.18
CA GLY A 247 -13.07 13.98 -16.39
C GLY A 247 -11.67 14.56 -16.16
N LEU A 248 -10.95 14.09 -15.14
CA LEU A 248 -9.63 14.58 -14.76
C LEU A 248 -8.48 13.75 -15.33
N LEU A 249 -8.76 12.65 -16.02
CA LEU A 249 -7.76 11.84 -16.70
C LEU A 249 -7.88 11.99 -18.22
N SER A 250 -6.77 12.28 -18.89
CA SER A 250 -6.68 12.23 -20.37
C SER A 250 -6.72 10.78 -20.87
N THR A 251 -6.11 9.87 -20.11
CA THR A 251 -6.09 8.42 -20.29
C THR A 251 -6.08 7.74 -18.92
N VAL A 252 -6.72 6.58 -18.79
CA VAL A 252 -6.67 5.79 -17.56
C VAL A 252 -5.35 5.02 -17.50
N PRO A 253 -4.50 5.21 -16.49
CA PRO A 253 -3.27 4.45 -16.33
C PRO A 253 -3.51 2.94 -16.26
N ARG A 254 -2.65 2.16 -16.93
CA ARG A 254 -2.63 0.70 -16.78
C ARG A 254 -2.17 0.32 -15.37
N ILE A 255 -2.85 -0.65 -14.73
CA ILE A 255 -2.45 -1.15 -13.42
C ILE A 255 -1.67 -2.46 -13.58
N TYR A 256 -0.41 -2.46 -13.19
CA TYR A 256 0.39 -3.66 -13.09
C TYR A 256 0.61 -4.04 -11.62
N LEU A 257 0.31 -5.29 -11.31
CA LEU A 257 0.45 -5.86 -9.97
C LEU A 257 1.61 -6.84 -9.91
N ALA A 258 2.38 -6.80 -8.83
CA ALA A 258 3.51 -7.70 -8.63
C ALA A 258 3.33 -8.54 -7.37
N GLN A 259 3.51 -9.86 -7.47
CA GLN A 259 3.54 -10.81 -6.36
C GLN A 259 4.90 -11.49 -6.25
N ALA A 260 5.24 -11.99 -5.06
CA ALA A 260 6.37 -12.88 -4.89
C ALA A 260 6.02 -14.28 -5.44
N ALA A 261 6.86 -14.86 -6.28
CA ALA A 261 6.59 -16.14 -6.95
C ALA A 261 6.34 -17.33 -5.99
N ARG A 262 6.81 -17.21 -4.75
CA ARG A 262 6.57 -18.21 -3.70
C ARG A 262 5.15 -18.17 -3.11
N CYS A 263 4.38 -17.11 -3.40
CA CYS A 263 2.99 -16.97 -2.98
C CYS A 263 2.28 -15.99 -3.92
N ASP A 264 1.83 -16.47 -5.08
CA ASP A 264 1.33 -15.66 -6.20
C ASP A 264 -0.08 -16.03 -6.70
N PRO A 265 -1.09 -16.21 -5.82
CA PRO A 265 -2.42 -16.68 -6.22
C PRO A 265 -3.09 -15.81 -7.28
N ILE A 266 -2.93 -14.49 -7.21
CA ILE A 266 -3.52 -13.55 -8.19
C ILE A 266 -2.83 -13.70 -9.56
N ALA A 267 -1.50 -13.76 -9.60
CA ALA A 267 -0.75 -13.99 -10.82
C ALA A 267 -1.06 -15.36 -11.46
N GLN A 268 -1.26 -16.40 -10.64
CA GLN A 268 -1.70 -17.69 -11.15
C GLN A 268 -3.09 -17.63 -11.78
N ALA A 269 -4.05 -16.94 -11.15
CA ALA A 269 -5.39 -16.75 -11.69
C ALA A 269 -5.33 -15.94 -12.99
N TYR A 270 -4.56 -14.85 -13.04
CA TYR A 270 -4.36 -14.01 -14.22
C TYR A 270 -3.80 -14.83 -15.40
N ARG A 271 -2.72 -15.59 -15.20
CA ARG A 271 -2.12 -16.43 -16.25
C ARG A 271 -3.06 -17.51 -16.80
N ARG A 272 -4.02 -17.98 -16.00
CA ARG A 272 -5.06 -18.92 -16.43
C ARG A 272 -6.26 -18.24 -17.12
N GLY A 273 -6.32 -16.92 -17.17
CA GLY A 273 -7.49 -16.17 -17.64
C GLY A 273 -8.71 -16.40 -16.74
N ALA A 274 -8.49 -16.68 -15.44
CA ALA A 274 -9.58 -16.92 -14.50
C ALA A 274 -10.18 -15.60 -14.00
N SER A 275 -11.49 -15.58 -13.78
CA SER A 275 -12.19 -14.44 -13.19
C SER A 275 -12.17 -14.42 -11.66
N ARG A 276 -11.70 -15.51 -11.02
CA ARG A 276 -11.62 -15.66 -9.57
C ARG A 276 -10.27 -16.20 -9.16
N VAL A 277 -9.79 -15.70 -8.03
CA VAL A 277 -8.57 -16.19 -7.37
C VAL A 277 -8.93 -17.39 -6.52
N GLU A 278 -8.12 -18.44 -6.62
CA GLU A 278 -8.20 -19.60 -5.75
C GLU A 278 -7.06 -19.56 -4.73
N PRO A 279 -7.28 -19.96 -3.48
CA PRO A 279 -6.22 -20.10 -2.49
C PRO A 279 -5.09 -21.02 -2.97
N VAL A 280 -3.86 -20.69 -2.61
CA VAL A 280 -2.68 -21.51 -2.90
C VAL A 280 -1.98 -21.93 -1.62
N THR A 281 -1.03 -22.87 -1.73
CA THR A 281 -0.08 -23.10 -0.64
C THR A 281 1.12 -22.19 -0.87
N GLY A 282 1.29 -21.19 -0.01
CA GLY A 282 2.44 -20.29 -0.06
C GLY A 282 3.70 -20.94 0.53
N GLU A 283 4.86 -20.55 0.01
CA GLU A 283 6.17 -20.89 0.56
C GLU A 283 6.78 -19.70 1.31
N PRO A 284 7.74 -19.93 2.22
CA PRO A 284 8.46 -18.83 2.87
C PRO A 284 9.19 -17.95 1.86
N THR A 285 9.06 -16.62 2.01
CA THR A 285 9.68 -15.60 1.17
C THR A 285 10.17 -14.43 2.02
N ALA A 286 11.21 -13.72 1.57
CA ALA A 286 11.64 -12.46 2.16
C ALA A 286 10.56 -11.35 2.00
N ALA A 287 9.66 -11.48 1.02
CA ALA A 287 8.52 -10.60 0.82
C ALA A 287 7.38 -10.86 1.82
N VAL A 288 7.68 -10.95 3.09
CA VAL A 288 6.74 -11.38 4.15
C VAL A 288 5.43 -10.57 4.15
N SER A 289 5.50 -9.27 3.84
CA SER A 289 4.33 -8.38 3.87
C SER A 289 3.31 -8.66 2.75
N ILE A 290 3.69 -9.43 1.72
CA ILE A 290 2.81 -9.84 0.61
C ILE A 290 2.63 -11.37 0.52
N ASN A 291 3.12 -12.12 1.48
CA ASN A 291 2.92 -13.57 1.55
C ASN A 291 1.48 -13.87 2.04
N ASN A 292 0.52 -13.84 1.12
CA ASN A 292 -0.90 -14.06 1.40
C ASN A 292 -1.47 -15.08 0.41
N ALA A 293 -1.71 -16.28 0.89
CA ALA A 293 -2.14 -17.42 0.10
C ALA A 293 -3.63 -17.38 -0.29
N ASP A 294 -4.45 -16.61 0.44
CA ASP A 294 -5.89 -16.44 0.21
C ASP A 294 -6.24 -14.94 0.30
N PRO A 295 -6.04 -14.18 -0.79
CA PRO A 295 -6.21 -12.73 -0.78
C PRO A 295 -7.70 -12.32 -0.78
N PRO A 296 -8.23 -11.68 0.28
CA PRO A 296 -9.66 -11.37 0.43
C PRO A 296 -10.20 -10.36 -0.61
N SER A 297 -9.34 -9.64 -1.30
CA SER A 297 -9.68 -8.77 -2.43
C SER A 297 -8.98 -9.20 -3.73
N GLY A 298 -8.61 -10.48 -3.86
CA GLY A 298 -7.92 -11.00 -5.03
C GLY A 298 -8.74 -10.85 -6.32
N ASN A 299 -10.03 -11.15 -6.26
CA ASN A 299 -10.93 -10.98 -7.41
C ASN A 299 -11.04 -9.52 -7.85
N ARG A 300 -11.13 -8.60 -6.88
CA ARG A 300 -11.16 -7.15 -7.16
C ARG A 300 -9.85 -6.64 -7.75
N ALA A 301 -8.71 -7.22 -7.37
CA ALA A 301 -7.42 -6.94 -7.98
C ALA A 301 -7.34 -7.44 -9.44
N LEU A 302 -7.88 -8.64 -9.73
CA LEU A 302 -8.02 -9.13 -11.11
C LEU A 302 -8.92 -8.23 -11.96
N ALA A 303 -10.06 -7.79 -11.40
CA ALA A 303 -10.96 -6.86 -12.10
C ALA A 303 -10.25 -5.54 -12.42
N ALA A 304 -9.42 -5.02 -11.51
CA ALA A 304 -8.65 -3.80 -11.70
C ALA A 304 -7.71 -3.89 -12.91
N VAL A 305 -6.92 -4.95 -13.01
CA VAL A 305 -5.99 -5.12 -14.14
C VAL A 305 -6.71 -5.39 -15.45
N SER A 306 -7.84 -6.09 -15.40
CA SER A 306 -8.66 -6.35 -16.60
C SER A 306 -9.32 -5.09 -17.15
N GLU A 307 -9.82 -4.20 -16.29
CA GLU A 307 -10.48 -2.96 -16.72
C GLU A 307 -9.47 -1.91 -17.24
N THR A 308 -8.22 -1.98 -16.81
CA THR A 308 -7.17 -1.00 -17.15
C THR A 308 -6.17 -1.53 -18.19
N ASP A 309 -6.43 -2.66 -18.84
CA ASP A 309 -5.53 -3.31 -19.77
C ASP A 309 -4.11 -3.53 -19.20
N GLY A 310 -4.02 -3.80 -17.89
CA GLY A 310 -2.78 -4.06 -17.17
C GLY A 310 -2.46 -5.53 -17.03
N GLY A 311 -1.68 -5.88 -16.00
CA GLY A 311 -1.23 -7.25 -15.81
C GLY A 311 -0.86 -7.61 -14.37
N VAL A 312 -0.54 -8.89 -14.15
CA VAL A 312 -0.05 -9.40 -12.86
C VAL A 312 1.20 -10.24 -13.08
N ASP A 313 2.32 -9.78 -12.50
CA ASP A 313 3.60 -10.46 -12.58
C ASP A 313 3.93 -11.23 -11.30
N SER A 314 4.73 -12.26 -11.47
CA SER A 314 5.19 -13.16 -10.40
C SER A 314 6.70 -13.12 -10.33
N ILE A 315 7.24 -12.44 -9.33
CA ILE A 315 8.65 -12.07 -9.22
C ILE A 315 9.43 -13.09 -8.36
N GLY A 316 10.52 -13.60 -8.93
CA GLY A 316 11.43 -14.51 -8.24
C GLY A 316 12.17 -13.84 -7.08
N GLU A 317 12.54 -14.64 -6.07
CA GLU A 317 13.23 -14.20 -4.86
C GLU A 317 14.52 -13.43 -5.15
N GLU A 318 15.34 -13.95 -6.08
CA GLU A 318 16.64 -13.34 -6.46
C GLU A 318 16.44 -11.96 -7.11
N ALA A 319 15.49 -11.85 -8.05
CA ALA A 319 15.19 -10.59 -8.72
C ALA A 319 14.68 -9.54 -7.74
N MET A 320 13.80 -9.93 -6.81
CA MET A 320 13.27 -9.06 -5.77
C MET A 320 14.38 -8.55 -4.84
N LEU A 321 15.27 -9.42 -4.36
CA LEU A 321 16.37 -9.03 -3.48
C LEU A 321 17.37 -8.12 -4.19
N ALA A 322 17.70 -8.43 -5.45
CA ALA A 322 18.57 -7.57 -6.27
C ALA A 322 17.98 -6.16 -6.45
N GLU A 323 16.66 -6.04 -6.65
CA GLU A 323 16.02 -4.72 -6.72
C GLU A 323 15.93 -4.02 -5.37
N THR A 324 15.82 -4.76 -4.26
CA THR A 324 15.92 -4.17 -2.91
C THR A 324 17.27 -3.46 -2.71
N ASP A 325 18.35 -4.15 -3.08
CA ASP A 325 19.71 -3.62 -2.99
C ASP A 325 19.91 -2.44 -3.96
N ARG A 326 19.39 -2.54 -5.19
CA ARG A 326 19.47 -1.49 -6.20
C ARG A 326 18.73 -0.22 -5.76
N LEU A 327 17.53 -0.32 -5.22
CA LEU A 327 16.78 0.82 -4.70
C LEU A 327 17.55 1.54 -3.60
N ALA A 328 18.22 0.80 -2.72
CA ALA A 328 19.04 1.38 -1.66
C ALA A 328 20.33 2.02 -2.21
N ALA A 329 21.07 1.32 -3.08
CA ALA A 329 22.39 1.73 -3.55
C ALA A 329 22.31 2.84 -4.62
N ASP A 330 21.38 2.70 -5.58
CA ASP A 330 21.35 3.57 -6.77
C ASP A 330 20.31 4.69 -6.64
N ALA A 331 19.17 4.43 -5.98
CA ALA A 331 18.12 5.45 -5.78
C ALA A 331 18.11 6.06 -4.36
N GLY A 332 18.90 5.54 -3.42
CA GLY A 332 18.96 6.03 -2.04
C GLY A 332 17.67 5.74 -1.22
N VAL A 333 16.85 4.78 -1.66
CA VAL A 333 15.57 4.46 -1.03
C VAL A 333 15.61 3.07 -0.40
N SER A 334 15.65 3.00 0.93
CA SER A 334 15.55 1.74 1.65
C SER A 334 14.10 1.29 1.78
N VAL A 335 13.79 0.09 1.27
CA VAL A 335 12.45 -0.49 1.23
C VAL A 335 12.42 -1.89 1.83
N GLU A 336 11.22 -2.34 2.23
CA GLU A 336 10.99 -3.76 2.50
C GLU A 336 11.13 -4.57 1.18
N PRO A 337 11.64 -5.82 1.20
CA PRO A 337 11.72 -6.65 0.00
C PRO A 337 10.39 -6.77 -0.76
N SER A 338 9.27 -6.81 -0.03
CA SER A 338 7.91 -6.81 -0.62
C SER A 338 7.61 -5.59 -1.50
N CYS A 339 8.32 -4.48 -1.35
CA CYS A 339 8.15 -3.31 -2.22
C CYS A 339 8.90 -3.47 -3.54
N ALA A 340 10.07 -4.10 -3.49
CA ALA A 340 10.97 -4.23 -4.63
C ALA A 340 10.42 -5.15 -5.74
N VAL A 341 9.41 -5.99 -5.45
CA VAL A 341 8.72 -6.75 -6.52
C VAL A 341 8.12 -5.83 -7.58
N ALA A 342 7.70 -4.60 -7.23
CA ALA A 342 7.13 -3.68 -8.19
C ALA A 342 8.18 -3.12 -9.16
N THR A 343 9.37 -2.75 -8.68
CA THR A 343 10.48 -2.32 -9.56
C THR A 343 11.05 -3.46 -10.38
N ALA A 344 11.11 -4.68 -9.81
CA ALA A 344 11.46 -5.88 -10.56
C ALA A 344 10.46 -6.15 -11.71
N ALA A 345 9.15 -6.01 -11.45
CA ALA A 345 8.12 -6.14 -12.47
C ALA A 345 8.29 -5.13 -13.61
N VAL A 346 8.62 -3.86 -13.31
CA VAL A 346 8.92 -2.87 -14.36
C VAL A 346 10.05 -3.35 -15.28
N ARG A 347 11.09 -4.00 -14.74
CA ARG A 347 12.17 -4.55 -15.57
C ARG A 347 11.73 -5.70 -16.45
N GLU A 348 10.90 -6.60 -15.91
CA GLU A 348 10.36 -7.72 -16.69
C GLU A 348 9.41 -7.22 -17.78
N LEU A 349 8.52 -6.27 -17.46
CA LEU A 349 7.62 -5.63 -18.42
C LEU A 349 8.38 -4.86 -19.51
N SER A 350 9.46 -4.15 -19.15
CA SER A 350 10.32 -3.47 -20.12
C SER A 350 11.04 -4.47 -21.01
N ALA A 351 11.58 -5.55 -20.46
CA ALA A 351 12.24 -6.61 -21.25
C ALA A 351 11.27 -7.34 -22.20
N ALA A 352 9.99 -7.43 -21.82
CA ALA A 352 8.92 -7.97 -22.65
C ALA A 352 8.41 -6.99 -23.73
N GLY A 353 8.80 -5.70 -23.67
CA GLY A 353 8.32 -4.65 -24.58
C GLY A 353 6.92 -4.12 -24.26
N GLU A 354 6.40 -4.42 -23.07
CA GLU A 354 5.11 -3.92 -22.57
C GLU A 354 5.20 -2.47 -22.08
N LEU A 355 6.39 -2.08 -21.58
CA LEU A 355 6.74 -0.73 -21.16
C LEU A 355 8.00 -0.26 -21.89
N GLY A 356 7.92 0.87 -22.57
CA GLY A 356 8.99 1.42 -23.39
C GLY A 356 9.51 2.77 -22.92
N SER A 357 10.48 3.34 -23.66
CA SER A 357 11.17 4.60 -23.30
C SER A 357 10.28 5.83 -23.27
N ASP A 358 9.13 5.78 -23.92
CA ASP A 358 8.18 6.88 -23.97
C ASP A 358 7.18 6.85 -22.81
N ASP A 359 7.07 5.70 -22.11
CA ASP A 359 6.14 5.54 -20.99
C ASP A 359 6.65 6.22 -19.72
N ASP A 360 5.76 6.91 -19.00
CA ASP A 360 5.92 7.36 -17.61
C ASP A 360 5.26 6.37 -16.67
N VAL A 361 6.05 5.75 -15.80
CA VAL A 361 5.59 4.68 -14.89
C VAL A 361 5.72 5.11 -13.45
N ALA A 362 4.60 5.19 -12.74
CA ALA A 362 4.59 5.42 -11.29
C ALA A 362 4.69 4.08 -10.54
N VAL A 363 5.71 3.93 -9.70
CA VAL A 363 5.93 2.73 -8.89
C VAL A 363 5.68 3.03 -7.43
N ILE A 364 4.73 2.31 -6.81
CA ILE A 364 4.38 2.50 -5.40
C ILE A 364 5.28 1.63 -4.51
N LEU A 365 6.16 2.27 -3.76
CA LEU A 365 7.01 1.65 -2.75
C LEU A 365 6.31 1.68 -1.40
N THR A 366 5.68 0.57 -1.02
CA THR A 366 4.62 0.49 -0.01
C THR A 366 5.08 0.61 1.44
N GLY A 367 6.37 0.36 1.74
CA GLY A 367 6.86 0.39 3.11
C GLY A 367 8.36 0.60 3.24
N SER A 368 8.77 1.21 4.34
CA SER A 368 10.15 1.55 4.67
C SER A 368 10.95 0.33 5.09
N GLY A 369 12.16 0.16 4.55
CA GLY A 369 13.14 -0.83 4.98
C GLY A 369 13.75 -0.55 6.36
N TYR A 370 13.72 0.69 6.81
CA TYR A 370 14.32 1.07 8.11
C TYR A 370 13.61 0.48 9.34
N LYS A 371 12.41 -0.06 9.20
CA LYS A 371 11.65 -0.67 10.31
C LYS A 371 12.17 -2.04 10.73
N TYR A 372 12.78 -2.75 9.81
CA TYR A 372 13.24 -4.10 10.04
C TYR A 372 14.76 -4.09 9.91
N GLY A 373 15.47 -4.22 11.01
CA GLY A 373 16.90 -4.47 10.97
C GLY A 373 17.18 -5.72 10.15
N ALA A 374 18.26 -5.74 9.37
CA ALA A 374 18.71 -6.94 8.73
C ALA A 374 18.95 -8.02 9.78
N SER A 375 18.38 -9.22 9.57
CA SER A 375 18.58 -10.36 10.47
C SER A 375 20.04 -10.83 10.49
N ASP A 376 20.77 -10.54 9.42
CA ASP A 376 22.20 -10.80 9.27
C ASP A 376 22.80 -9.67 8.42
N PRO A 377 23.18 -8.52 9.05
CA PRO A 377 23.66 -7.37 8.32
C PRO A 377 25.04 -7.69 7.69
N ASP A 378 25.16 -7.54 6.39
CA ASP A 378 26.45 -7.60 5.72
C ASP A 378 27.25 -6.34 6.02
N THR A 379 28.25 -6.46 6.87
CA THR A 379 29.20 -5.41 7.20
C THR A 379 30.58 -5.62 6.54
N SER A 380 30.68 -6.51 5.58
CA SER A 380 31.96 -6.85 4.91
C SER A 380 32.60 -5.64 4.20
N SER A 381 31.79 -4.67 3.81
CA SER A 381 32.26 -3.40 3.22
C SER A 381 32.78 -2.37 4.24
N VAL A 382 32.55 -2.59 5.54
CA VAL A 382 33.00 -1.68 6.60
C VAL A 382 34.48 -1.86 6.81
N ARG A 383 35.27 -0.77 6.59
CA ARG A 383 36.69 -0.74 6.86
C ARG A 383 36.94 -0.06 8.20
N GLU A 384 37.62 -0.76 9.10
CA GLU A 384 38.14 -0.16 10.34
C GLU A 384 39.44 0.59 10.06
N VAL A 385 39.53 1.83 10.50
CA VAL A 385 40.73 2.67 10.35
C VAL A 385 40.99 3.42 11.65
N ASP A 386 42.26 3.58 12.01
CA ASP A 386 42.63 4.45 13.11
C ASP A 386 42.33 5.92 12.75
N ARG A 387 41.94 6.72 13.75
CA ARG A 387 41.57 8.13 13.55
C ARG A 387 42.64 8.93 12.82
N THR A 388 43.93 8.60 13.06
CA THR A 388 45.08 9.26 12.43
C THR A 388 45.21 8.92 10.94
N ASP A 389 44.65 7.80 10.48
CA ASP A 389 44.75 7.28 9.12
C ASP A 389 43.56 7.64 8.25
N VAL A 390 42.50 8.22 8.85
CA VAL A 390 41.27 8.65 8.14
C VAL A 390 41.60 9.51 6.90
N PRO A 391 42.51 10.52 6.95
CA PRO A 391 42.79 11.32 5.75
C PRO A 391 43.39 10.53 4.58
N ALA A 392 44.17 9.48 4.87
CA ALA A 392 44.71 8.59 3.84
C ALA A 392 43.63 7.65 3.30
N ALA A 393 42.88 7.00 4.19
CA ALA A 393 41.81 6.08 3.84
C ALA A 393 40.70 6.73 3.00
N VAL A 394 40.36 7.99 3.31
CA VAL A 394 39.35 8.75 2.52
C VAL A 394 39.88 9.06 1.13
N ARG A 395 41.15 9.51 1.00
CA ARG A 395 41.76 9.77 -0.32
C ARG A 395 41.78 8.50 -1.18
N ASP A 396 42.15 7.37 -0.60
CA ASP A 396 42.21 6.08 -1.30
C ASP A 396 40.82 5.55 -1.72
N ALA A 397 39.78 5.99 -1.05
CA ALA A 397 38.41 5.60 -1.37
C ALA A 397 37.78 6.44 -2.49
N VAL A 398 38.28 7.66 -2.73
CA VAL A 398 37.70 8.64 -3.68
C VAL A 398 38.45 8.67 -5.01
N LEU A 399 39.68 8.13 -5.08
CA LEU A 399 40.50 7.99 -6.29
C LEU A 399 40.22 6.67 -7.00
#